data_bf3cdb73684531299a5143be26c00bb1
#
_entry.id   bf3cdb73684531299a5143be26c00bb1
#
_cell.length_a   1.000
_cell.length_b   1.000
_cell.length_c   1.000
_cell.angle_alpha   90.00
_cell.angle_beta   90.00
_cell.angle_gamma   90.00
#
_symmetry.space_group_name_H-M   'P 1'
#
loop_
_entity.id
_entity.type
_entity.pdbx_description
1 polymer ?
#
loop_
_entity_poly.entity_id
_entity_poly.type
_entity_poly.pdbx_seq_one_letter_code
_entity_poly.pdbx_strand_id
1 'polypeptide(L)'
;MNETKKYTVYIDEAGDLGIQRGTKWFVMTAVIVAKQNESDIRSTLHHLKNKLNINEIHLRKLNDFFKTSYIISHIKDKDFTTVNVLMDTDTCELKDSIRTYNYMCRILLERVSWFLRDNNARADIILSSRGTSRDKELIQYIQDKLLDYQYNQISDRFDKISSKQASQWDMLQLADICATAMFRAYEINSYGFVVPCYMSNLKGKIYARNGSIDKYGLKFYRDNMKPPFEYFENHFLCQSKK
;
A
#
# COMPACT_ATOMS: atom_id res chain seq x y z
N MET A 1 16.78 7.37 27.44
CA MET A 1 16.57 6.41 26.33
C MET A 1 15.32 6.87 25.61
N ASN A 2 15.39 7.18 24.30
CA ASN A 2 14.19 7.54 23.54
C ASN A 2 13.28 6.31 23.45
N GLU A 3 12.04 6.47 23.86
CA GLU A 3 11.04 5.41 23.79
C GLU A 3 10.82 4.96 22.33
N THR A 4 10.81 3.64 22.10
CA THR A 4 10.60 3.08 20.76
C THR A 4 9.17 3.35 20.31
N LYS A 5 9.00 4.09 19.22
CA LYS A 5 7.68 4.42 18.65
C LYS A 5 6.95 3.16 18.19
N LYS A 6 5.65 3.11 18.42
CA LYS A 6 4.78 2.00 18.01
C LYS A 6 3.85 2.40 16.88
N TYR A 7 3.88 1.57 15.83
CA TYR A 7 3.04 1.73 14.64
C TYR A 7 2.18 0.49 14.41
N THR A 8 1.14 0.65 13.61
CA THR A 8 0.46 -0.46 12.93
C THR A 8 0.57 -0.26 11.44
N VAL A 9 0.85 -1.33 10.71
CA VAL A 9 0.96 -1.36 9.25
C VAL A 9 -0.20 -2.15 8.70
N TYR A 10 -1.02 -1.52 7.88
CA TYR A 10 -2.16 -2.12 7.20
C TYR A 10 -1.81 -2.36 5.74
N ILE A 11 -1.97 -3.59 5.26
CA ILE A 11 -1.58 -3.98 3.89
C ILE A 11 -2.80 -4.46 3.13
N ASP A 12 -3.00 -3.88 1.95
CA ASP A 12 -4.01 -4.30 1.00
C ASP A 12 -3.47 -4.19 -0.44
N GLU A 13 -4.19 -4.74 -1.40
CA GLU A 13 -3.82 -4.77 -2.81
C GLU A 13 -4.92 -4.25 -3.73
N ALA A 14 -4.52 -3.84 -4.93
CA ALA A 14 -5.41 -3.50 -6.04
C ALA A 14 -4.87 -4.08 -7.35
N GLY A 15 -5.78 -4.48 -8.22
CA GLY A 15 -5.46 -5.21 -9.45
C GLY A 15 -5.60 -6.71 -9.30
N ASP A 16 -5.25 -7.45 -10.34
CA ASP A 16 -5.32 -8.91 -10.39
C ASP A 16 -3.97 -9.49 -10.82
N LEU A 17 -3.47 -10.45 -10.02
CA LEU A 17 -2.26 -11.23 -10.32
C LEU A 17 -2.47 -12.32 -11.38
N GLY A 18 -3.65 -12.40 -12.00
CA GLY A 18 -3.88 -13.29 -13.13
C GLY A 18 -3.00 -12.89 -14.29
N ILE A 19 -1.76 -13.40 -14.31
CA ILE A 19 -0.75 -13.11 -15.33
C ILE A 19 -1.35 -13.32 -16.72
N GLN A 20 -1.39 -12.28 -17.54
CA GLN A 20 -1.99 -12.21 -18.89
C GLN A 20 -3.52 -12.45 -18.94
N ARG A 21 -4.24 -12.42 -17.81
CA ARG A 21 -5.68 -12.62 -17.74
C ARG A 21 -6.42 -11.62 -16.86
N GLY A 22 -5.69 -10.70 -16.23
CA GLY A 22 -6.22 -9.73 -15.29
C GLY A 22 -5.96 -8.29 -15.72
N THR A 23 -5.70 -7.45 -14.72
CA THR A 23 -5.28 -6.08 -14.94
C THR A 23 -3.81 -6.01 -15.34
N LYS A 24 -3.41 -4.97 -16.11
CA LYS A 24 -2.00 -4.76 -16.46
C LYS A 24 -1.15 -4.51 -15.22
N TRP A 25 -1.67 -3.75 -14.27
CA TRP A 25 -0.96 -3.45 -13.03
C TRP A 25 -1.54 -4.22 -11.85
N PHE A 26 -0.63 -4.73 -11.02
CA PHE A 26 -0.93 -5.19 -9.67
C PHE A 26 -0.16 -4.34 -8.67
N VAL A 27 -0.86 -3.81 -7.68
CA VAL A 27 -0.31 -2.90 -6.66
C VAL A 27 -0.51 -3.50 -5.29
N MET A 28 0.52 -3.49 -4.48
CA MET A 28 0.46 -3.82 -3.05
C MET A 28 0.88 -2.61 -2.25
N THR A 29 0.05 -2.17 -1.32
CA THR A 29 0.27 -0.96 -0.52
C THR A 29 0.27 -1.27 0.96
N ALA A 30 1.28 -0.78 1.67
CA ALA A 30 1.33 -0.71 3.12
C ALA A 30 1.02 0.72 3.57
N VAL A 31 0.05 0.87 4.47
CA VAL A 31 -0.26 2.13 5.17
C VAL A 31 0.25 2.03 6.59
N ILE A 32 1.18 2.90 6.95
CA ILE A 32 1.89 2.92 8.23
C ILE A 32 1.30 4.04 9.08
N VAL A 33 0.73 3.69 10.23
CA VAL A 33 0.04 4.62 11.13
C VAL A 33 0.62 4.52 12.53
N ALA A 34 1.00 5.65 13.13
CA ALA A 34 1.36 5.67 14.54
C ALA A 34 0.13 5.30 15.40
N LYS A 35 0.30 4.43 16.41
CA LYS A 35 -0.84 3.94 17.22
C LYS A 35 -1.69 5.07 17.81
N GLN A 36 -1.07 6.17 18.17
CA GLN A 36 -1.75 7.35 18.70
C GLN A 36 -2.67 8.05 17.67
N ASN A 37 -2.42 7.88 16.35
CA ASN A 37 -3.18 8.54 15.30
C ASN A 37 -4.31 7.67 14.73
N GLU A 38 -4.39 6.38 15.12
CA GLU A 38 -5.42 5.46 14.62
C GLU A 38 -6.84 5.92 14.94
N SER A 39 -7.07 6.46 16.12
CA SER A 39 -8.42 6.89 16.56
C SER A 39 -8.95 8.04 15.69
N ASP A 40 -8.11 9.01 15.34
CA ASP A 40 -8.49 10.13 14.47
C ASP A 40 -8.82 9.67 13.07
N ILE A 41 -7.99 8.80 12.49
CA ILE A 41 -8.23 8.24 11.16
C ILE A 41 -9.51 7.39 11.16
N ARG A 42 -9.71 6.53 12.17
CA ARG A 42 -10.92 5.71 12.32
C ARG A 42 -12.18 6.56 12.40
N SER A 43 -12.15 7.64 13.20
CA SER A 43 -13.26 8.59 13.30
C SER A 43 -13.58 9.23 11.94
N THR A 44 -12.56 9.56 11.17
CA THR A 44 -12.73 10.11 9.81
C THR A 44 -13.37 9.10 8.87
N LEU A 45 -12.92 7.84 8.86
CA LEU A 45 -13.52 6.78 8.05
C LEU A 45 -14.99 6.53 8.44
N HIS A 46 -15.32 6.55 9.73
CA HIS A 46 -16.71 6.46 10.22
C HIS A 46 -17.55 7.64 9.73
N HIS A 47 -17.04 8.87 9.86
CA HIS A 47 -17.73 10.06 9.34
C HIS A 47 -18.02 9.94 7.85
N LEU A 48 -17.04 9.52 7.05
CA LEU A 48 -17.17 9.33 5.61
C LEU A 48 -18.23 8.27 5.26
N LYS A 49 -18.24 7.13 5.96
CA LYS A 49 -19.25 6.08 5.77
C LYS A 49 -20.65 6.62 6.01
N ASN A 50 -20.85 7.31 7.11
CA ASN A 50 -22.15 7.89 7.48
C ASN A 50 -22.59 8.97 6.45
N LYS A 51 -21.68 9.88 6.06
CA LYS A 51 -21.96 10.95 5.11
C LYS A 51 -22.33 10.44 3.72
N LEU A 52 -21.68 9.35 3.28
CA LEU A 52 -21.92 8.74 1.97
C LEU A 52 -23.02 7.67 2.00
N ASN A 53 -23.57 7.37 3.18
CA ASN A 53 -24.56 6.30 3.41
C ASN A 53 -24.07 4.94 2.89
N ILE A 54 -22.86 4.54 3.29
CA ILE A 54 -22.22 3.27 2.91
C ILE A 54 -21.70 2.55 4.16
N ASN A 55 -21.78 1.23 4.15
CA ASN A 55 -21.29 0.39 5.25
C ASN A 55 -19.79 0.18 5.21
N GLU A 56 -19.19 0.21 4.02
CA GLU A 56 -17.79 -0.08 3.76
C GLU A 56 -17.25 0.89 2.69
N ILE A 57 -16.04 1.42 2.91
CA ILE A 57 -15.32 2.17 1.88
C ILE A 57 -14.48 1.16 1.09
N HIS A 58 -14.91 0.89 -0.13
CA HIS A 58 -14.16 0.06 -1.09
C HIS A 58 -14.22 0.76 -2.45
N LEU A 59 -13.12 1.43 -2.83
CA LEU A 59 -13.14 2.36 -3.96
C LEU A 59 -13.48 1.68 -5.29
N ARG A 60 -13.10 0.41 -5.48
CA ARG A 60 -13.46 -0.33 -6.70
C ARG A 60 -14.98 -0.54 -6.79
N LYS A 61 -15.64 -0.90 -5.68
CA LYS A 61 -17.11 -1.07 -5.65
C LYS A 61 -17.85 0.27 -5.76
N LEU A 62 -17.27 1.31 -5.15
CA LEU A 62 -17.86 2.65 -5.16
C LEU A 62 -17.97 3.21 -6.58
N ASN A 63 -16.95 2.99 -7.41
CA ASN A 63 -16.84 3.38 -8.83
C ASN A 63 -17.46 4.75 -9.18
N ASP A 64 -17.29 5.73 -8.29
CA ASP A 64 -17.88 7.08 -8.35
C ASP A 64 -16.73 8.09 -8.14
N PHE A 65 -16.51 8.93 -9.14
CA PHE A 65 -15.43 9.91 -9.12
C PHE A 65 -15.61 10.94 -7.99
N PHE A 66 -16.81 11.47 -7.82
CA PHE A 66 -17.07 12.51 -6.83
C PHE A 66 -16.97 11.98 -5.41
N LYS A 67 -17.55 10.82 -5.13
CA LYS A 67 -17.42 10.16 -3.82
C LYS A 67 -15.96 9.79 -3.52
N THR A 68 -15.23 9.27 -4.51
CA THR A 68 -13.81 8.97 -4.36
C THR A 68 -13.00 10.23 -4.06
N SER A 69 -13.22 11.31 -4.82
CA SER A 69 -12.54 12.59 -4.59
C SER A 69 -12.87 13.17 -3.21
N TYR A 70 -14.13 13.05 -2.78
CA TYR A 70 -14.54 13.46 -1.44
C TYR A 70 -13.81 12.68 -0.33
N ILE A 71 -13.72 11.35 -0.46
CA ILE A 71 -12.97 10.50 0.47
C ILE A 71 -11.50 10.94 0.51
N ILE A 72 -10.85 11.04 -0.65
CA ILE A 72 -9.44 11.43 -0.76
C ILE A 72 -9.17 12.79 -0.12
N SER A 73 -10.07 13.78 -0.32
CA SER A 73 -9.92 15.13 0.25
C SER A 73 -9.92 15.15 1.79
N HIS A 74 -10.56 14.18 2.43
CA HIS A 74 -10.62 14.08 3.89
C HIS A 74 -9.47 13.27 4.50
N ILE A 75 -8.97 12.26 3.76
CA ILE A 75 -7.87 11.43 4.28
C ILE A 75 -6.49 12.04 4.00
N LYS A 76 -6.34 12.89 2.96
CA LYS A 76 -5.05 13.47 2.59
C LYS A 76 -4.36 14.24 3.72
N ASP A 77 -5.15 14.83 4.63
CA ASP A 77 -4.63 15.64 5.74
C ASP A 77 -4.37 14.81 7.01
N LYS A 78 -4.68 13.50 7.00
CA LYS A 78 -4.43 12.59 8.12
C LYS A 78 -2.98 12.17 8.18
N ASP A 79 -2.50 11.82 9.37
CA ASP A 79 -1.10 11.46 9.59
C ASP A 79 -0.90 9.95 9.40
N PHE A 80 -0.45 9.57 8.22
CA PHE A 80 -0.01 8.23 7.85
C PHE A 80 1.03 8.29 6.73
N THR A 81 1.75 7.19 6.54
CA THR A 81 2.74 7.06 5.47
C THR A 81 2.43 5.82 4.63
N THR A 82 2.69 5.85 3.32
CA THR A 82 2.50 4.70 2.45
C THR A 82 3.80 4.20 1.85
N VAL A 83 3.86 2.88 1.67
CA VAL A 83 4.85 2.19 0.85
C VAL A 83 4.12 1.38 -0.18
N ASN A 84 4.55 1.46 -1.44
CA ASN A 84 3.85 0.86 -2.57
C ASN A 84 4.80 0.02 -3.42
N VAL A 85 4.38 -1.17 -3.78
CA VAL A 85 5.08 -2.04 -4.73
C VAL A 85 4.16 -2.30 -5.91
N LEU A 86 4.65 -2.01 -7.11
CA LEU A 86 3.90 -2.13 -8.35
C LEU A 86 4.53 -3.20 -9.26
N MET A 87 3.68 -3.97 -9.92
CA MET A 87 4.11 -4.96 -10.91
C MET A 87 3.30 -4.81 -12.18
N ASP A 88 4.00 -4.73 -13.31
CA ASP A 88 3.42 -4.88 -14.63
C ASP A 88 3.25 -6.39 -14.91
N THR A 89 2.01 -6.87 -14.96
CA THR A 89 1.70 -8.29 -15.13
C THR A 89 1.95 -8.78 -16.54
N ASP A 90 1.95 -7.90 -17.54
CA ASP A 90 2.21 -8.24 -18.94
C ASP A 90 3.68 -8.58 -19.19
N THR A 91 4.58 -7.95 -18.42
CA THR A 91 6.03 -8.17 -18.50
C THR A 91 6.54 -9.18 -17.47
N CYS A 92 5.65 -9.75 -16.66
CA CYS A 92 6.01 -10.71 -15.63
C CYS A 92 6.22 -12.11 -16.23
N GLU A 93 7.43 -12.64 -16.12
CA GLU A 93 7.78 -13.99 -16.55
C GLU A 93 7.37 -15.08 -15.54
N LEU A 94 6.96 -14.71 -14.33
CA LEU A 94 6.61 -15.65 -13.29
C LEU A 94 5.19 -16.22 -13.53
N LYS A 95 5.11 -17.53 -13.70
CA LYS A 95 3.85 -18.25 -13.91
C LYS A 95 3.09 -18.58 -12.61
N ASP A 96 3.76 -18.44 -11.45
CA ASP A 96 3.22 -18.77 -10.15
C ASP A 96 2.76 -17.51 -9.41
N SER A 97 1.44 -17.30 -9.35
CA SER A 97 0.84 -16.13 -8.71
C SER A 97 1.07 -16.09 -7.19
N ILE A 98 1.15 -17.26 -6.53
CA ILE A 98 1.38 -17.33 -5.08
C ILE A 98 2.80 -16.89 -4.75
N ARG A 99 3.79 -17.43 -5.45
CA ARG A 99 5.19 -17.04 -5.27
C ARG A 99 5.40 -15.56 -5.58
N THR A 100 4.77 -15.06 -6.64
CA THR A 100 4.84 -13.65 -7.03
C THR A 100 4.27 -12.75 -5.94
N TYR A 101 3.10 -13.09 -5.40
CA TYR A 101 2.48 -12.35 -4.31
C TYR A 101 3.37 -12.33 -3.06
N ASN A 102 3.86 -13.49 -2.65
CA ASN A 102 4.73 -13.61 -1.49
C ASN A 102 6.00 -12.78 -1.65
N TYR A 103 6.59 -12.77 -2.85
CA TYR A 103 7.78 -11.98 -3.13
C TYR A 103 7.49 -10.47 -3.14
N MET A 104 6.35 -10.04 -3.69
CA MET A 104 5.94 -8.63 -3.60
C MET A 104 5.73 -8.19 -2.15
N CYS A 105 5.08 -9.03 -1.34
CA CYS A 105 4.92 -8.78 0.09
C CYS A 105 6.28 -8.66 0.81
N ARG A 106 7.24 -9.52 0.46
CA ARG A 106 8.62 -9.42 0.95
C ARG A 106 9.25 -8.07 0.61
N ILE A 107 9.17 -7.65 -0.66
CA ILE A 107 9.71 -6.36 -1.12
C ILE A 107 9.04 -5.19 -0.35
N LEU A 108 7.74 -5.26 -0.13
CA LEU A 108 6.97 -4.26 0.60
C LEU A 108 7.45 -4.16 2.06
N LEU A 109 7.50 -5.28 2.77
CA LEU A 109 7.90 -5.34 4.18
C LEU A 109 9.37 -4.93 4.41
N GLU A 110 10.26 -5.22 3.47
CA GLU A 110 11.63 -4.72 3.51
C GLU A 110 11.66 -3.18 3.56
N ARG A 111 10.86 -2.49 2.76
CA ARG A 111 10.79 -1.03 2.73
C ARG A 111 10.08 -0.45 3.95
N VAL A 112 9.05 -1.13 4.41
CA VAL A 112 8.40 -0.81 5.70
C VAL A 112 9.44 -0.86 6.84
N SER A 113 10.32 -1.87 6.86
CA SER A 113 11.35 -1.98 7.87
C SER A 113 12.36 -0.83 7.82
N TRP A 114 12.66 -0.31 6.62
CA TRP A 114 13.52 0.87 6.48
C TRP A 114 12.87 2.11 7.08
N PHE A 115 11.57 2.34 6.80
CA PHE A 115 10.82 3.41 7.44
C PHE A 115 10.84 3.30 8.97
N LEU A 116 10.57 2.09 9.50
CA LEU A 116 10.56 1.86 10.94
C LEU A 116 11.95 2.09 11.57
N ARG A 117 13.01 1.68 10.90
CA ARG A 117 14.38 1.93 11.32
C ARG A 117 14.70 3.40 11.36
N ASP A 118 14.37 4.14 10.29
CA ASP A 118 14.65 5.57 10.18
C ASP A 118 13.90 6.38 11.26
N ASN A 119 12.77 5.84 11.77
CA ASN A 119 11.95 6.47 12.82
C ASN A 119 12.20 5.92 14.24
N ASN A 120 13.16 5.02 14.43
CA ASN A 120 13.38 4.27 15.67
C ASN A 120 12.08 3.64 16.20
N ALA A 121 11.45 2.82 15.36
CA ALA A 121 10.10 2.31 15.56
C ALA A 121 9.99 0.79 15.37
N ARG A 122 8.88 0.24 15.89
CA ARG A 122 8.41 -1.13 15.68
C ARG A 122 6.93 -1.11 15.29
N ALA A 123 6.45 -2.16 14.65
CA ALA A 123 5.08 -2.22 14.19
C ALA A 123 4.44 -3.61 14.29
N ASP A 124 3.12 -3.61 14.50
CA ASP A 124 2.25 -4.75 14.18
C ASP A 124 1.86 -4.69 12.70
N ILE A 125 1.84 -5.85 12.02
CA ILE A 125 1.45 -5.98 10.61
C ILE A 125 0.07 -6.63 10.53
N ILE A 126 -0.85 -5.96 9.84
CA ILE A 126 -2.21 -6.46 9.57
C ILE A 126 -2.42 -6.52 8.06
N LEU A 127 -2.55 -7.75 7.56
CA LEU A 127 -2.79 -8.05 6.15
C LEU A 127 -4.29 -8.12 5.88
N SER A 128 -4.74 -7.61 4.73
CA SER A 128 -6.08 -7.91 4.21
C SER A 128 -6.18 -9.40 3.89
N SER A 129 -7.23 -10.06 4.41
CA SER A 129 -7.39 -11.51 4.29
C SER A 129 -7.78 -11.91 2.87
N ARG A 130 -7.08 -12.90 2.34
CA ARG A 130 -7.35 -13.55 1.04
C ARG A 130 -7.92 -14.97 1.20
N GLY A 131 -8.29 -15.31 2.42
CA GLY A 131 -8.78 -16.63 2.83
C GLY A 131 -7.76 -17.39 3.67
N THR A 132 -8.28 -18.17 4.61
CA THR A 132 -7.52 -18.74 5.73
C THR A 132 -6.27 -19.54 5.32
N SER A 133 -6.35 -20.32 4.22
CA SER A 133 -5.20 -21.12 3.76
C SER A 133 -4.09 -20.22 3.20
N ARG A 134 -4.43 -19.28 2.31
CA ARG A 134 -3.47 -18.36 1.69
C ARG A 134 -2.84 -17.43 2.72
N ASP A 135 -3.61 -16.98 3.71
CA ASP A 135 -3.12 -16.13 4.80
C ASP A 135 -2.10 -16.87 5.66
N LYS A 136 -2.36 -18.12 6.00
CA LYS A 136 -1.42 -18.97 6.75
C LYS A 136 -0.10 -19.19 5.98
N GLU A 137 -0.21 -19.54 4.70
CA GLU A 137 0.96 -19.73 3.83
C GLU A 137 1.81 -18.47 3.72
N LEU A 138 1.16 -17.30 3.55
CA LEU A 138 1.85 -16.02 3.48
C LEU A 138 2.55 -15.67 4.80
N ILE A 139 1.84 -15.79 5.93
CA ILE A 139 2.40 -15.49 7.26
C ILE A 139 3.59 -16.43 7.53
N GLN A 140 3.47 -17.72 7.23
CA GLN A 140 4.57 -18.67 7.36
C GLN A 140 5.76 -18.29 6.47
N TYR A 141 5.51 -17.93 5.20
CA TYR A 141 6.55 -17.47 4.29
C TYR A 141 7.27 -16.23 4.82
N ILE A 142 6.53 -15.26 5.39
CA ILE A 142 7.12 -14.06 5.99
C ILE A 142 8.00 -14.45 7.19
N GLN A 143 7.51 -15.32 8.05
CA GLN A 143 8.27 -15.80 9.22
C GLN A 143 9.55 -16.53 8.81
N ASP A 144 9.46 -17.47 7.87
CA ASP A 144 10.60 -18.30 7.46
C ASP A 144 11.64 -17.57 6.62
N LYS A 145 11.20 -16.61 5.80
CA LYS A 145 12.07 -15.99 4.78
C LYS A 145 12.47 -14.56 5.08
N LEU A 146 11.71 -13.85 5.90
CA LEU A 146 12.00 -12.46 6.24
C LEU A 146 12.50 -12.30 7.67
N LEU A 147 11.91 -13.01 8.61
CA LEU A 147 12.26 -12.86 10.03
C LEU A 147 13.49 -13.69 10.42
N ASP A 148 13.76 -14.79 9.71
CA ASP A 148 14.90 -15.70 9.96
C ASP A 148 16.14 -15.38 9.10
N TYR A 149 16.10 -14.34 8.27
CA TYR A 149 17.18 -14.06 7.34
C TYR A 149 18.33 -13.30 8.00
N GLN A 150 19.48 -13.97 8.17
CA GLN A 150 20.70 -13.46 8.83
C GLN A 150 21.25 -12.14 8.27
N TYR A 151 20.87 -11.76 7.05
CA TYR A 151 21.38 -10.56 6.35
C TYR A 151 20.47 -9.34 6.40
N ASN A 152 19.22 -9.50 6.81
CA ASN A 152 18.26 -8.40 6.91
C ASN A 152 17.85 -8.21 8.36
N GLN A 153 18.26 -7.13 9.01
CA GLN A 153 17.81 -6.70 10.34
C GLN A 153 16.33 -6.26 10.33
N ILE A 154 15.46 -7.08 9.70
CA ILE A 154 14.04 -6.80 9.54
C ILE A 154 13.28 -7.35 10.75
N SER A 155 13.72 -8.48 11.29
CA SER A 155 13.04 -9.21 12.37
C SER A 155 12.83 -8.37 13.63
N ASP A 156 13.73 -7.45 13.92
CA ASP A 156 13.65 -6.59 15.10
C ASP A 156 12.64 -5.44 14.98
N ARG A 157 12.03 -5.24 13.81
CA ARG A 157 11.09 -4.13 13.53
C ARG A 157 9.62 -4.53 13.57
N PHE A 158 9.31 -5.82 13.50
CA PHE A 158 7.94 -6.33 13.51
C PHE A 158 7.64 -7.06 14.82
N ASP A 159 6.52 -6.67 15.47
CA ASP A 159 6.09 -7.30 16.73
C ASP A 159 5.14 -8.47 16.45
N LYS A 160 4.09 -8.26 15.68
CA LYS A 160 3.07 -9.26 15.35
C LYS A 160 2.66 -9.17 13.89
N ILE A 161 2.41 -10.32 13.25
CA ILE A 161 1.85 -10.39 11.90
C ILE A 161 0.53 -11.16 11.96
N SER A 162 -0.52 -10.59 11.39
CA SER A 162 -1.86 -11.20 11.36
C SER A 162 -2.62 -10.79 10.10
N SER A 163 -3.67 -11.55 9.75
CA SER A 163 -4.63 -11.20 8.70
C SER A 163 -5.99 -10.89 9.29
N LYS A 164 -6.75 -9.99 8.66
CA LYS A 164 -8.09 -9.57 9.05
C LYS A 164 -8.96 -9.33 7.82
N GLN A 165 -10.26 -9.53 7.95
CA GLN A 165 -11.23 -9.19 6.91
C GLN A 165 -11.36 -7.65 6.82
N ALA A 166 -11.20 -7.08 5.63
CA ALA A 166 -11.29 -5.62 5.42
C ALA A 166 -12.66 -5.06 5.79
N SER A 167 -13.74 -5.84 5.55
CA SER A 167 -15.12 -5.45 5.93
C SER A 167 -15.32 -5.29 7.44
N GLN A 168 -14.51 -5.95 8.26
CA GLN A 168 -14.58 -5.92 9.73
C GLN A 168 -13.50 -5.03 10.35
N TRP A 169 -12.58 -4.48 9.54
CA TRP A 169 -11.43 -3.73 10.04
C TRP A 169 -11.25 -2.41 9.28
N ASP A 170 -11.84 -1.35 9.83
CA ASP A 170 -11.89 -0.03 9.17
C ASP A 170 -10.54 0.47 8.65
N MET A 171 -9.47 0.23 9.38
CA MET A 171 -8.14 0.68 8.97
C MET A 171 -7.59 -0.05 7.73
N LEU A 172 -8.08 -1.26 7.41
CA LEU A 172 -7.77 -1.91 6.13
C LEU A 172 -8.48 -1.21 4.96
N GLN A 173 -9.62 -0.54 5.20
CA GLN A 173 -10.26 0.29 4.18
C GLN A 173 -9.39 1.49 3.79
N LEU A 174 -8.59 2.05 4.72
CA LEU A 174 -7.59 3.07 4.36
C LEU A 174 -6.51 2.49 3.44
N ALA A 175 -6.09 1.25 3.66
CA ALA A 175 -5.13 0.57 2.79
C ALA A 175 -5.73 0.31 1.40
N ASP A 176 -7.00 -0.15 1.30
CA ASP A 176 -7.75 -0.27 0.03
C ASP A 176 -7.82 1.07 -0.72
N ILE A 177 -8.14 2.17 -0.01
CA ILE A 177 -8.20 3.51 -0.61
C ILE A 177 -6.83 3.87 -1.23
N CYS A 178 -5.74 3.69 -0.51
CA CYS A 178 -4.39 4.03 -0.98
C CYS A 178 -3.94 3.11 -2.12
N ALA A 179 -4.18 1.80 -2.02
CA ALA A 179 -3.85 0.82 -3.06
C ALA A 179 -4.63 1.10 -4.35
N THR A 180 -5.95 1.36 -4.23
CA THR A 180 -6.79 1.67 -5.38
C THR A 180 -6.43 3.02 -6.01
N ALA A 181 -6.07 4.04 -5.21
CA ALA A 181 -5.60 5.33 -5.74
C ALA A 181 -4.29 5.18 -6.54
N MET A 182 -3.35 4.38 -6.03
CA MET A 182 -2.11 4.06 -6.73
C MET A 182 -2.38 3.24 -7.99
N PHE A 183 -3.22 2.22 -7.92
CA PHE A 183 -3.62 1.39 -9.06
C PHE A 183 -4.22 2.23 -10.19
N ARG A 184 -5.19 3.10 -9.89
CA ARG A 184 -5.84 3.96 -10.89
C ARG A 184 -4.90 4.99 -11.52
N ALA A 185 -3.78 5.29 -10.90
CA ALA A 185 -2.75 6.16 -11.45
C ALA A 185 -1.93 5.49 -12.57
N TYR A 186 -1.93 4.16 -12.63
CA TYR A 186 -1.14 3.39 -13.59
C TYR A 186 -2.01 2.54 -14.53
N GLU A 187 -3.13 2.02 -14.05
CA GLU A 187 -4.03 1.18 -14.85
C GLU A 187 -4.89 2.03 -15.77
N ILE A 188 -4.89 1.67 -17.06
CA ILE A 188 -5.74 2.30 -18.07
C ILE A 188 -7.17 1.78 -17.88
N ASN A 189 -8.11 2.69 -17.70
CA ASN A 189 -9.52 2.34 -17.57
C ASN A 189 -10.17 2.00 -18.94
N SER A 190 -11.46 1.61 -18.93
CA SER A 190 -12.22 1.28 -20.13
C SER A 190 -12.36 2.42 -21.14
N TYR A 191 -12.05 3.66 -20.75
CA TYR A 191 -12.08 4.84 -21.63
C TYR A 191 -10.69 5.19 -22.20
N GLY A 192 -9.65 4.39 -21.92
CA GLY A 192 -8.29 4.60 -22.41
C GLY A 192 -7.45 5.58 -21.57
N PHE A 193 -7.86 5.92 -20.33
CA PHE A 193 -7.20 6.90 -19.49
C PHE A 193 -6.77 6.31 -18.15
N VAL A 194 -5.67 6.83 -17.59
CA VAL A 194 -5.31 6.68 -16.18
C VAL A 194 -5.94 7.80 -15.35
N VAL A 195 -6.13 7.59 -14.04
CA VAL A 195 -6.72 8.57 -13.12
C VAL A 195 -5.73 8.90 -12.00
N PRO A 196 -4.71 9.73 -12.25
CA PRO A 196 -3.62 10.01 -11.29
C PRO A 196 -4.03 11.01 -10.20
N CYS A 197 -5.13 11.74 -10.35
CA CYS A 197 -5.51 12.83 -9.45
C CYS A 197 -5.69 12.37 -7.99
N TYR A 198 -6.14 11.14 -7.74
CA TYR A 198 -6.27 10.61 -6.38
C TYR A 198 -4.90 10.46 -5.72
N MET A 199 -3.96 9.83 -6.43
CA MET A 199 -2.62 9.61 -5.90
C MET A 199 -1.82 10.92 -5.84
N SER A 200 -2.06 11.87 -6.75
CA SER A 200 -1.46 13.21 -6.70
C SER A 200 -1.83 13.95 -5.41
N ASN A 201 -3.05 13.78 -4.90
CA ASN A 201 -3.46 14.30 -3.59
C ASN A 201 -2.81 13.58 -2.42
N LEU A 202 -2.45 12.31 -2.57
CA LEU A 202 -1.82 11.47 -1.55
C LEU A 202 -0.29 11.38 -1.68
N LYS A 203 0.33 12.05 -2.67
CA LYS A 203 1.77 11.92 -2.93
C LYS A 203 2.65 12.24 -1.72
N GLY A 204 2.27 13.23 -0.91
CA GLY A 204 2.96 13.59 0.32
C GLY A 204 2.94 12.50 1.40
N LYS A 205 2.12 11.45 1.24
CA LYS A 205 2.05 10.29 2.13
C LYS A 205 3.03 9.19 1.73
N ILE A 206 3.62 9.24 0.54
CA ILE A 206 4.57 8.23 0.09
C ILE A 206 5.88 8.39 0.86
N TYR A 207 6.37 7.31 1.46
CA TYR A 207 7.65 7.30 2.16
C TYR A 207 8.77 7.79 1.26
N ALA A 208 9.43 8.86 1.69
CA ALA A 208 10.61 9.40 1.03
C ALA A 208 11.83 9.31 1.95
N ARG A 209 12.98 8.99 1.37
CA ARG A 209 14.26 9.03 2.05
C ARG A 209 15.20 9.95 1.28
N ASN A 210 15.77 10.94 1.96
CA ASN A 210 16.59 11.98 1.34
C ASN A 210 15.87 12.69 0.16
N GLY A 211 14.56 12.92 0.30
CA GLY A 211 13.74 13.57 -0.72
C GLY A 211 13.30 12.66 -1.88
N SER A 212 13.74 11.40 -1.93
CA SER A 212 13.38 10.46 -2.99
C SER A 212 12.35 9.46 -2.50
N ILE A 213 11.25 9.31 -3.25
CA ILE A 213 10.28 8.22 -3.08
C ILE A 213 10.69 6.96 -3.87
N ASP A 214 11.49 7.13 -4.93
CA ASP A 214 11.93 6.03 -5.80
C ASP A 214 12.74 5.00 -5.01
N LYS A 215 12.41 3.73 -5.17
CA LYS A 215 12.97 2.58 -4.45
C LYS A 215 12.66 2.52 -2.95
N TYR A 216 12.15 3.60 -2.33
CA TYR A 216 11.72 3.66 -0.93
C TYR A 216 10.22 3.46 -0.78
N GLY A 217 9.43 4.51 -0.88
CA GLY A 217 7.96 4.43 -0.78
C GLY A 217 7.27 4.03 -2.08
N LEU A 218 7.98 4.05 -3.20
CA LEU A 218 7.50 3.60 -4.49
C LEU A 218 8.55 2.67 -5.14
N LYS A 219 8.20 1.39 -5.29
CA LYS A 219 9.07 0.39 -5.89
C LYS A 219 8.33 -0.40 -6.98
N PHE A 220 8.93 -0.45 -8.16
CA PHE A 220 8.50 -1.40 -9.18
C PHE A 220 9.13 -2.78 -8.89
N TYR A 221 8.38 -3.83 -9.14
CA TYR A 221 8.79 -5.23 -8.89
C TYR A 221 10.15 -5.53 -9.53
N ARG A 222 10.33 -5.09 -10.79
CA ARG A 222 11.62 -5.04 -11.47
C ARG A 222 11.84 -3.63 -12.02
N ASP A 223 13.08 -3.19 -12.12
CA ASP A 223 13.40 -1.83 -12.57
C ASP A 223 12.97 -1.58 -14.03
N ASN A 224 12.98 -2.61 -14.89
CA ASN A 224 12.50 -2.52 -16.26
C ASN A 224 10.96 -2.37 -16.41
N MET A 225 10.20 -2.59 -15.33
CA MET A 225 8.75 -2.34 -15.29
C MET A 225 8.42 -0.88 -14.98
N LYS A 226 9.41 -0.09 -14.59
CA LYS A 226 9.22 1.33 -14.29
C LYS A 226 8.84 2.06 -15.58
N PRO A 227 7.71 2.80 -15.59
CA PRO A 227 7.35 3.64 -16.72
C PRO A 227 8.45 4.66 -17.06
N PRO A 228 8.52 5.17 -18.30
CA PRO A 228 9.46 6.22 -18.67
C PRO A 228 9.43 7.38 -17.67
N PHE A 229 10.60 8.00 -17.46
CA PHE A 229 10.81 9.05 -16.46
C PHE A 229 9.81 10.22 -16.62
N GLU A 230 9.49 10.62 -17.85
CA GLU A 230 8.52 11.69 -18.15
C GLU A 230 7.11 11.37 -17.62
N TYR A 231 6.68 10.10 -17.70
CA TYR A 231 5.42 9.67 -17.10
C TYR A 231 5.44 9.84 -15.58
N PHE A 232 6.57 9.55 -14.97
CA PHE A 232 6.77 9.60 -13.52
C PHE A 232 6.85 11.05 -12.99
N GLU A 233 7.63 11.92 -13.65
CA GLU A 233 7.74 13.33 -13.25
C GLU A 233 6.43 14.09 -13.44
N ASN A 234 5.76 13.90 -14.56
CA ASN A 234 4.51 14.60 -14.86
C ASN A 234 3.37 14.20 -13.92
N HIS A 235 3.39 12.99 -13.35
CA HIS A 235 2.30 12.50 -12.51
C HIS A 235 2.59 12.63 -11.00
N PHE A 236 3.84 12.52 -10.55
CA PHE A 236 4.15 12.41 -9.13
C PHE A 236 5.30 13.30 -8.63
N LEU A 237 6.23 13.70 -9.47
CA LEU A 237 7.41 14.44 -9.06
C LEU A 237 7.36 15.94 -9.37
N CYS A 238 6.40 16.42 -10.14
CA CYS A 238 6.36 17.76 -10.74
C CYS A 238 6.23 18.95 -9.77
N GLN A 239 6.42 18.80 -8.46
CA GLN A 239 6.32 19.91 -7.49
C GLN A 239 7.42 19.94 -6.42
N SER A 240 8.51 19.21 -6.57
CA SER A 240 9.63 19.30 -5.61
C SER A 240 10.73 20.29 -6.01
N LYS A 241 10.49 21.13 -7.02
CA LYS A 241 11.36 22.27 -7.34
C LYS A 241 10.61 23.58 -7.01
N LYS A 242 10.56 23.91 -5.73
CA LYS A 242 10.52 25.30 -5.25
C LYS A 242 11.34 25.39 -4.00
#